data_9c8a4e5bab11123e28704b350a4f5bb2
#
_entry.id   9c8a4e5bab11123e28704b350a4f5bb2
#
_cell.length_a   1.000
_cell.length_b   1.000
_cell.length_c   1.000
_cell.angle_alpha   90.00
_cell.angle_beta   90.00
_cell.angle_gamma   90.00
#
_symmetry.space_group_name_H-M   'P 1'
#
loop_
_entity.id
_entity.type
_entity.pdbx_description
1 polymer ?
#
loop_
_entity_poly.entity_id
_entity_poly.type
_entity_poly.pdbx_seq_one_letter_code
_entity_poly.pdbx_strand_id
1 'polypeptide(L)'
;DAPSEGHEYRFRVTYWQKRKMETYLELRSETKGFGTDGDESVFTNLDPVVARTRFQARLHFSYKIDNAWEWRSRFDAGFTEDPLNGQENGFMIYQDLRFRPSGPFSFTARMAIFDTDGFNVRFYQYENGLLYNARVIPYYHQGTRAFFLVRYKGIRGLTLEGRIAQTFYTDGTIFDTGLE
;
A
#
# COMPACT_ATOMS: atom_id res chain seq x y z
N ASP A 1 -26.77 -12.43 11.42
CA ASP A 1 -25.55 -12.42 10.60
C ASP A 1 -25.14 -13.86 10.31
N ALA A 2 -24.95 -14.22 9.05
CA ALA A 2 -24.42 -15.52 8.69
C ALA A 2 -22.93 -15.60 9.10
N PRO A 3 -22.44 -16.74 9.67
CA PRO A 3 -21.04 -16.89 9.99
C PRO A 3 -20.21 -16.85 8.70
N SER A 4 -19.21 -15.99 8.64
CA SER A 4 -18.27 -15.92 7.54
C SER A 4 -16.95 -16.54 7.96
N GLU A 5 -16.45 -17.51 7.19
CA GLU A 5 -15.13 -18.08 7.38
C GLU A 5 -14.14 -17.42 6.40
N GLY A 6 -12.91 -17.20 6.86
CA GLY A 6 -11.84 -16.66 6.04
C GLY A 6 -10.55 -17.43 6.27
N HIS A 7 -9.79 -17.60 5.19
CA HIS A 7 -8.49 -18.25 5.22
C HIS A 7 -7.44 -17.34 4.61
N GLU A 8 -6.26 -17.27 5.24
CA GLU A 8 -5.10 -16.55 4.71
C GLU A 8 -3.90 -17.49 4.69
N TYR A 9 -3.26 -17.58 3.53
CA TYR A 9 -1.97 -18.25 3.35
C TYR A 9 -0.95 -17.21 2.93
N ARG A 10 0.21 -17.20 3.61
CA ARG A 10 1.30 -16.29 3.31
C ARG A 10 2.62 -17.03 3.29
N PHE A 11 3.34 -16.87 2.20
CA PHE A 11 4.68 -17.40 2.03
C PHE A 11 5.64 -16.27 1.75
N ARG A 12 6.79 -16.22 2.45
CA ARG A 12 7.81 -15.19 2.26
C ARG A 12 9.19 -15.82 2.27
N VAL A 13 9.99 -15.46 1.29
CA VAL A 13 11.43 -15.73 1.24
C VAL A 13 12.16 -14.40 1.32
N THR A 14 13.11 -14.30 2.24
CA THR A 14 13.91 -13.09 2.44
C THR A 14 15.38 -13.42 2.30
N TYR A 15 16.09 -12.58 1.56
CA TYR A 15 17.53 -12.66 1.38
C TYR A 15 18.20 -11.38 1.90
N TRP A 16 19.26 -11.53 2.69
CA TRP A 16 20.05 -10.42 3.21
C TRP A 16 21.50 -10.55 2.77
N GLN A 17 22.08 -9.45 2.32
CA GLN A 17 23.50 -9.38 2.00
C GLN A 17 24.20 -8.32 2.86
N LYS A 18 25.12 -8.77 3.74
CA LYS A 18 26.05 -7.93 4.52
C LYS A 18 25.41 -6.69 5.17
N ARG A 19 24.17 -6.77 5.63
CA ARG A 19 23.39 -5.66 6.22
C ARG A 19 23.20 -4.43 5.28
N LYS A 20 23.60 -4.55 4.02
CA LYS A 20 23.44 -3.49 3.02
C LYS A 20 22.22 -3.67 2.14
N MET A 21 21.86 -4.92 1.86
CA MET A 21 20.77 -5.26 0.96
C MET A 21 19.80 -6.20 1.64
N GLU A 22 18.54 -5.93 1.48
CA GLU A 22 17.43 -6.82 1.82
C GLU A 22 16.53 -6.95 0.60
N THR A 23 16.21 -8.18 0.25
CA THR A 23 15.24 -8.50 -0.80
C THR A 23 14.29 -9.56 -0.28
N TYR A 24 13.00 -9.43 -0.55
CA TYR A 24 12.05 -10.50 -0.28
C TYR A 24 10.99 -10.63 -1.37
N LEU A 25 10.57 -11.88 -1.57
CA LEU A 25 9.38 -12.24 -2.31
C LEU A 25 8.33 -12.71 -1.31
N GLU A 26 7.13 -12.17 -1.39
CA GLU A 26 5.98 -12.60 -0.61
C GLU A 26 4.83 -12.96 -1.55
N LEU A 27 4.23 -14.12 -1.30
CA LEU A 27 3.01 -14.58 -1.95
C LEU A 27 1.93 -14.67 -0.88
N ARG A 28 0.76 -14.14 -1.16
CA ARG A 28 -0.39 -14.15 -0.26
C ARG A 28 -1.63 -14.57 -1.01
N SER A 29 -2.36 -15.52 -0.43
CA SER A 29 -3.72 -15.88 -0.84
C SER A 29 -4.65 -15.65 0.33
N GLU A 30 -5.75 -14.96 0.12
CA GLU A 30 -6.74 -14.64 1.14
C GLU A 30 -8.13 -14.87 0.57
N THR A 31 -8.93 -15.69 1.27
CA THR A 31 -10.34 -15.88 0.96
C THR A 31 -11.16 -15.36 2.12
N LYS A 32 -12.12 -14.48 1.83
CA LYS A 32 -13.05 -13.92 2.82
C LYS A 32 -14.48 -13.97 2.32
N GLY A 33 -15.41 -14.37 3.21
CA GLY A 33 -16.83 -14.18 2.99
C GLY A 33 -17.22 -12.72 3.23
N PHE A 34 -18.09 -12.19 2.38
CA PHE A 34 -18.72 -10.89 2.58
C PHE A 34 -20.21 -11.01 2.24
N GLY A 35 -21.03 -10.27 2.99
CA GLY A 35 -22.47 -10.16 2.72
C GLY A 35 -22.71 -9.40 1.43
N THR A 36 -23.64 -9.86 0.63
CA THR A 36 -24.15 -9.09 -0.49
C THR A 36 -25.46 -8.47 -0.03
N ASP A 37 -25.70 -7.20 -0.40
CA ASP A 37 -27.02 -6.59 -0.18
C ASP A 37 -28.04 -7.42 -0.95
N GLY A 38 -28.83 -8.22 -0.23
CA GLY A 38 -29.87 -9.04 -0.80
C GLY A 38 -30.96 -8.17 -1.40
N ASP A 39 -31.60 -8.65 -2.45
CA ASP A 39 -32.78 -8.01 -3.03
C ASP A 39 -33.84 -7.87 -1.90
N GLU A 40 -34.24 -6.62 -1.58
CA GLU A 40 -35.25 -6.30 -0.54
C GLU A 40 -36.58 -7.03 -0.70
N SER A 41 -36.78 -7.72 -1.84
CA SER A 41 -38.00 -8.48 -2.17
C SER A 41 -38.10 -9.84 -1.47
N VAL A 42 -37.04 -10.35 -0.82
CA VAL A 42 -37.04 -11.65 -0.15
C VAL A 42 -36.97 -11.45 1.36
N PHE A 43 -38.03 -11.78 2.08
CA PHE A 43 -38.17 -11.73 3.55
C PHE A 43 -37.25 -12.68 4.33
N THR A 44 -36.05 -12.94 3.85
CA THR A 44 -35.03 -13.67 4.61
C THR A 44 -33.99 -12.66 5.09
N ASN A 45 -33.99 -12.39 6.40
CA ASN A 45 -33.05 -11.49 7.09
C ASN A 45 -31.56 -11.97 7.08
N LEU A 46 -31.14 -12.73 6.08
CA LEU A 46 -29.79 -13.24 5.96
C LEU A 46 -29.27 -12.88 4.57
N ASP A 47 -28.39 -11.89 4.52
CA ASP A 47 -27.65 -11.58 3.31
C ASP A 47 -26.82 -12.78 2.88
N PRO A 48 -26.89 -13.22 1.61
CA PRO A 48 -26.08 -14.33 1.15
C PRO A 48 -24.59 -13.97 1.28
N VAL A 49 -23.82 -14.87 1.91
CA VAL A 49 -22.37 -14.70 2.04
C VAL A 49 -21.70 -15.28 0.82
N VAL A 50 -20.97 -14.44 0.10
CA VAL A 50 -20.20 -14.81 -1.09
C VAL A 50 -18.71 -14.77 -0.75
N ALA A 51 -17.98 -15.81 -1.14
CA ALA A 51 -16.55 -15.88 -0.91
C ALA A 51 -15.79 -15.13 -2.02
N ARG A 52 -14.93 -14.19 -1.62
CA ARG A 52 -13.98 -13.50 -2.49
C ARG A 52 -12.57 -14.02 -2.22
N THR A 53 -11.87 -14.40 -3.28
CA THR A 53 -10.48 -14.83 -3.20
C THR A 53 -9.57 -13.78 -3.79
N ARG A 54 -8.50 -13.44 -3.07
CA ARG A 54 -7.50 -12.46 -3.45
C ARG A 54 -6.12 -13.08 -3.43
N PHE A 55 -5.38 -12.92 -4.52
CA PHE A 55 -3.98 -13.30 -4.63
C PHE A 55 -3.12 -12.06 -4.76
N GLN A 56 -1.98 -12.05 -4.07
CA GLN A 56 -1.00 -10.98 -4.15
C GLN A 56 0.41 -11.55 -4.18
N ALA A 57 1.23 -11.00 -5.07
CA ALA A 57 2.68 -11.20 -5.10
C ALA A 57 3.36 -9.87 -4.83
N ARG A 58 4.38 -9.88 -3.98
CA ARG A 58 5.16 -8.71 -3.60
C ARG A 58 6.64 -9.00 -3.72
N LEU A 59 7.34 -8.17 -4.47
CA LEU A 59 8.79 -8.14 -4.51
C LEU A 59 9.27 -6.84 -3.86
N HIS A 60 10.10 -6.97 -2.84
CA HIS A 60 10.70 -5.83 -2.15
C HIS A 60 12.22 -5.88 -2.25
N PHE A 61 12.81 -4.71 -2.47
CA PHE A 61 14.24 -4.49 -2.49
C PHE A 61 14.58 -3.27 -1.66
N SER A 62 15.59 -3.38 -0.79
CA SER A 62 16.15 -2.28 -0.02
C SER A 62 17.67 -2.35 -0.09
N TYR A 63 18.31 -1.23 -0.42
CA TYR A 63 19.74 -1.13 -0.56
C TYR A 63 20.30 0.13 0.09
N LYS A 64 21.24 -0.05 1.03
CA LYS A 64 22.02 1.04 1.60
C LYS A 64 23.21 1.32 0.70
N ILE A 65 23.15 2.39 -0.09
CA ILE A 65 24.22 2.80 -0.99
C ILE A 65 25.44 3.15 -0.16
N ASP A 66 25.23 3.93 0.91
CA ASP A 66 26.21 4.28 1.92
C ASP A 66 25.53 4.54 3.29
N ASN A 67 26.20 5.23 4.22
CA ASN A 67 25.65 5.56 5.53
C ASN A 67 24.55 6.63 5.48
N ALA A 68 24.53 7.45 4.42
CA ALA A 68 23.59 8.54 4.26
C ALA A 68 22.43 8.17 3.32
N TRP A 69 22.67 7.34 2.31
CA TRP A 69 21.71 7.04 1.27
C TRP A 69 21.16 5.63 1.38
N GLU A 70 19.85 5.51 1.34
CA GLU A 70 19.09 4.25 1.25
C GLU A 70 18.06 4.34 0.13
N TRP A 71 18.12 3.37 -0.78
CA TRP A 71 17.13 3.20 -1.83
C TRP A 71 16.26 1.98 -1.53
N ARG A 72 14.95 2.12 -1.76
CA ARG A 72 13.99 1.02 -1.66
C ARG A 72 13.10 1.00 -2.88
N SER A 73 12.84 -0.20 -3.36
CA SER A 73 11.90 -0.46 -4.44
C SER A 73 10.93 -1.54 -4.01
N ARG A 74 9.67 -1.42 -4.43
CA ARG A 74 8.67 -2.47 -4.26
C ARG A 74 7.80 -2.56 -5.48
N PHE A 75 7.52 -3.79 -5.87
CA PHE A 75 6.53 -4.15 -6.85
C PHE A 75 5.50 -5.05 -6.20
N ASP A 76 4.24 -4.69 -6.30
CA ASP A 76 3.09 -5.49 -5.89
C ASP A 76 2.24 -5.77 -7.13
N ALA A 77 1.82 -7.01 -7.33
CA ALA A 77 0.84 -7.42 -8.32
C ALA A 77 -0.20 -8.31 -7.65
N GLY A 78 -1.42 -8.31 -8.15
CA GLY A 78 -2.46 -9.15 -7.60
C GLY A 78 -3.69 -9.22 -8.47
N PHE A 79 -4.52 -10.19 -8.15
CA PHE A 79 -5.85 -10.29 -8.70
C PHE A 79 -6.84 -10.72 -7.62
N THR A 80 -8.11 -10.39 -7.86
CA THR A 80 -9.22 -10.75 -7.00
C THR A 80 -10.26 -11.45 -7.84
N GLU A 81 -10.71 -12.61 -7.40
CA GLU A 81 -11.86 -13.31 -7.98
C GLU A 81 -13.08 -13.06 -7.10
N ASP A 82 -14.06 -12.41 -7.67
CA ASP A 82 -15.32 -12.08 -7.03
C ASP A 82 -16.47 -12.68 -7.86
N PRO A 83 -17.27 -13.57 -7.30
CA PRO A 83 -18.40 -14.18 -8.02
C PRO A 83 -19.41 -13.18 -8.57
N LEU A 84 -19.48 -11.97 -8.01
CA LEU A 84 -20.43 -10.93 -8.43
C LEU A 84 -19.81 -9.97 -9.47
N ASN A 85 -18.53 -9.58 -9.25
CA ASN A 85 -17.87 -8.55 -10.05
C ASN A 85 -16.86 -9.14 -11.06
N GLY A 86 -16.68 -10.47 -11.03
CA GLY A 86 -15.69 -11.13 -11.88
C GLY A 86 -14.25 -10.99 -11.37
N GLN A 87 -13.30 -11.02 -12.29
CA GLN A 87 -11.88 -10.91 -11.96
C GLN A 87 -11.41 -9.46 -12.12
N GLU A 88 -10.76 -8.94 -11.08
CA GLU A 88 -10.06 -7.66 -11.09
C GLU A 88 -8.55 -7.90 -10.94
N ASN A 89 -7.75 -7.23 -11.75
CA ASN A 89 -6.29 -7.31 -11.72
C ASN A 89 -5.70 -5.95 -11.34
N GLY A 90 -4.47 -5.96 -10.86
CA GLY A 90 -3.78 -4.72 -10.58
C GLY A 90 -2.31 -4.90 -10.29
N PHE A 91 -1.58 -3.81 -10.41
CA PHE A 91 -0.18 -3.72 -9.99
C PHE A 91 0.12 -2.35 -9.38
N MET A 92 1.20 -2.31 -8.61
CA MET A 92 1.76 -1.08 -8.06
C MET A 92 3.29 -1.22 -7.99
N ILE A 93 3.98 -0.17 -8.36
CA ILE A 93 5.42 -0.04 -8.16
C ILE A 93 5.71 1.26 -7.42
N TYR A 94 6.60 1.22 -6.43
CA TYR A 94 7.13 2.46 -5.87
C TYR A 94 8.66 2.43 -5.73
N GLN A 95 9.22 3.64 -5.73
CA GLN A 95 10.62 3.92 -5.44
C GLN A 95 10.69 4.88 -4.26
N ASP A 96 11.46 4.50 -3.23
CA ASP A 96 11.80 5.36 -2.09
C ASP A 96 13.28 5.73 -2.15
N LEU A 97 13.58 6.99 -1.95
CA LEU A 97 14.92 7.47 -1.71
C LEU A 97 14.96 8.16 -0.35
N ARG A 98 15.85 7.70 0.51
CA ARG A 98 16.12 8.30 1.82
C ARG A 98 17.52 8.83 1.87
N PHE A 99 17.64 10.07 2.31
CA PHE A 99 18.92 10.74 2.53
C PHE A 99 19.02 11.22 3.97
N ARG A 100 20.04 10.72 4.69
CA ARG A 100 20.33 11.04 6.09
C ARG A 100 21.80 11.41 6.22
N PRO A 101 22.19 12.65 5.86
CA PRO A 101 23.54 13.13 6.06
C PRO A 101 23.91 13.14 7.55
N SER A 102 25.18 13.35 7.85
CA SER A 102 25.66 13.47 9.24
C SER A 102 25.12 14.69 9.99
N GLY A 103 24.42 15.59 9.29
CA GLY A 103 23.80 16.79 9.86
C GLY A 103 22.41 16.54 10.45
N PRO A 104 21.73 17.61 10.87
CA PRO A 104 20.45 17.53 11.56
C PRO A 104 19.26 17.22 10.64
N PHE A 105 19.44 17.27 9.34
CA PHE A 105 18.39 17.04 8.35
C PHE A 105 18.30 15.58 7.91
N SER A 106 17.09 15.14 7.63
CA SER A 106 16.83 13.91 6.87
C SER A 106 15.71 14.12 5.89
N PHE A 107 15.80 13.47 4.75
CA PHE A 107 14.90 13.62 3.63
C PHE A 107 14.37 12.23 3.22
N THR A 108 13.11 12.17 2.84
CA THR A 108 12.52 10.97 2.24
C THR A 108 11.63 11.39 1.09
N ALA A 109 11.86 10.80 -0.08
CA ALA A 109 11.02 10.98 -1.25
C ALA A 109 10.48 9.62 -1.69
N ARG A 110 9.23 9.57 -2.12
CA ARG A 110 8.61 8.42 -2.77
C ARG A 110 7.92 8.86 -4.04
N MET A 111 8.00 8.00 -5.04
CA MET A 111 7.15 8.02 -6.21
C MET A 111 6.55 6.63 -6.40
N ALA A 112 5.25 6.55 -6.57
CA ALA A 112 4.50 5.32 -6.82
C ALA A 112 3.66 5.47 -8.08
N ILE A 113 3.58 4.40 -8.87
CA ILE A 113 2.69 4.26 -10.02
C ILE A 113 1.83 3.04 -9.74
N PHE A 114 0.55 3.14 -10.00
CA PHE A 114 -0.41 2.06 -9.75
C PHE A 114 -1.49 2.05 -10.81
N ASP A 115 -1.97 0.84 -11.09
CA ASP A 115 -3.08 0.58 -11.99
C ASP A 115 -3.85 -0.63 -11.48
N THR A 116 -5.14 -0.48 -11.24
CA THR A 116 -6.04 -1.51 -10.74
C THR A 116 -7.39 -1.42 -11.43
N ASP A 117 -7.94 -2.56 -11.84
CA ASP A 117 -9.26 -2.63 -12.48
C ASP A 117 -10.40 -2.16 -11.56
N GLY A 118 -10.20 -2.32 -10.22
CA GLY A 118 -11.21 -1.91 -9.24
C GLY A 118 -10.66 -1.79 -7.81
N PHE A 119 -11.57 -1.44 -6.90
CA PHE A 119 -11.24 -1.25 -5.49
C PHE A 119 -10.90 -2.56 -4.75
N ASN A 120 -11.40 -3.71 -5.24
CA ASN A 120 -11.19 -5.00 -4.57
C ASN A 120 -9.74 -5.47 -4.63
N VAL A 121 -8.99 -5.09 -5.66
CA VAL A 121 -7.58 -5.44 -5.87
C VAL A 121 -6.59 -4.39 -5.34
N ARG A 122 -7.10 -3.33 -4.65
CA ARG A 122 -6.27 -2.25 -4.09
C ARG A 122 -5.06 -2.72 -3.31
N PHE A 123 -3.97 -1.94 -3.33
CA PHE A 123 -2.76 -2.20 -2.57
C PHE A 123 -2.62 -1.24 -1.40
N TYR A 124 -2.42 -1.77 -0.19
CA TYR A 124 -2.17 -0.96 0.99
C TYR A 124 -0.67 -0.78 1.21
N GLN A 125 -0.25 0.49 1.34
CA GLN A 125 1.13 0.83 1.58
C GLN A 125 1.28 1.76 2.77
N TYR A 126 2.24 1.42 3.63
CA TYR A 126 2.68 2.34 4.65
C TYR A 126 3.50 3.47 4.01
N GLU A 127 3.13 4.71 4.30
CA GLU A 127 3.90 5.89 3.96
C GLU A 127 4.52 6.51 5.21
N ASN A 128 5.76 7.00 5.07
CA ASN A 128 6.38 7.78 6.13
C ASN A 128 5.58 9.06 6.34
N GLY A 129 4.96 9.16 7.50
CA GLY A 129 4.22 10.34 7.96
C GLY A 129 5.07 11.25 8.85
N LEU A 130 4.45 12.28 9.37
CA LEU A 130 4.97 13.09 10.47
C LEU A 130 5.03 12.23 11.74
N LEU A 131 5.75 12.69 12.75
CA LEU A 131 5.85 12.00 14.03
C LEU A 131 4.45 11.73 14.60
N TYR A 132 4.22 10.50 15.05
CA TYR A 132 2.93 9.99 15.54
C TYR A 132 1.79 9.89 14.51
N ASN A 133 2.06 10.15 13.24
CA ASN A 133 1.07 10.00 12.16
C ASN A 133 1.48 8.85 11.22
N ALA A 134 1.06 7.62 11.57
CA ALA A 134 1.22 6.46 10.70
C ALA A 134 0.11 6.48 9.64
N ARG A 135 0.50 6.47 8.37
CA ARG A 135 -0.43 6.47 7.25
C ARG A 135 -0.32 5.18 6.46
N VAL A 136 -1.45 4.48 6.33
CA VAL A 136 -1.59 3.36 5.40
C VAL A 136 -2.55 3.83 4.31
N ILE A 137 -2.03 4.00 3.12
CA ILE A 137 -2.77 4.54 1.97
C ILE A 137 -3.20 3.39 1.06
N PRO A 138 -4.48 3.30 0.68
CA PRO A 138 -4.93 2.42 -0.40
C PRO A 138 -4.57 3.04 -1.76
N TYR A 139 -3.98 2.23 -2.62
CA TYR A 139 -3.72 2.54 -4.02
C TYR A 139 -4.70 1.74 -4.87
N TYR A 140 -5.57 2.43 -5.61
CA TYR A 140 -6.59 1.86 -6.48
C TYR A 140 -6.92 2.83 -7.62
N HIS A 141 -7.58 2.35 -8.68
CA HIS A 141 -7.67 3.01 -9.98
C HIS A 141 -6.31 3.13 -10.67
N GLN A 142 -6.18 4.06 -11.61
CA GLN A 142 -4.95 4.32 -12.34
C GLN A 142 -4.38 5.68 -11.95
N GLY A 143 -3.10 5.70 -11.54
CA GLY A 143 -2.51 6.96 -11.14
C GLY A 143 -1.06 6.90 -10.71
N THR A 144 -0.57 8.08 -10.35
CA THR A 144 0.77 8.30 -9.80
C THR A 144 0.65 9.07 -8.50
N ARG A 145 1.40 8.64 -7.49
CA ARG A 145 1.47 9.34 -6.21
C ARG A 145 2.91 9.63 -5.84
N ALA A 146 3.17 10.85 -5.42
CA ALA A 146 4.48 11.26 -4.92
C ALA A 146 4.36 11.92 -3.55
N PHE A 147 5.37 11.76 -2.70
CA PHE A 147 5.54 12.57 -1.50
C PHE A 147 6.99 12.91 -1.24
N PHE A 148 7.18 14.01 -0.51
CA PHE A 148 8.46 14.46 -0.01
C PHE A 148 8.31 14.83 1.47
N LEU A 149 9.21 14.30 2.31
CA LEU A 149 9.26 14.52 3.75
C LEU A 149 10.63 15.05 4.14
N VAL A 150 10.65 16.13 4.87
CA VAL A 150 11.84 16.72 5.50
C VAL A 150 11.68 16.64 7.02
N ARG A 151 12.76 16.28 7.69
CA ARG A 151 12.82 16.28 9.15
C ARG A 151 14.11 16.97 9.60
N TYR A 152 14.00 17.85 10.58
CA TYR A 152 15.09 18.56 11.22
C TYR A 152 15.15 18.21 12.71
N LYS A 153 16.35 17.82 13.19
CA LYS A 153 16.65 17.46 14.59
C LYS A 153 17.94 18.12 15.06
N GLY A 154 18.10 19.42 14.83
CA GLY A 154 19.32 20.17 15.20
C GLY A 154 19.29 20.76 16.62
N ILE A 155 18.13 20.85 17.24
CA ILE A 155 17.95 21.42 18.57
C ILE A 155 17.48 20.31 19.50
N ARG A 156 18.13 20.20 20.69
CA ARG A 156 17.77 19.19 21.69
C ARG A 156 16.30 19.37 22.13
N GLY A 157 15.54 18.28 22.06
CA GLY A 157 14.12 18.26 22.42
C GLY A 157 13.18 18.83 21.37
N LEU A 158 13.68 19.36 20.23
CA LEU A 158 12.86 19.89 19.14
C LEU A 158 13.04 19.04 17.87
N THR A 159 11.92 18.60 17.30
CA THR A 159 11.85 17.99 15.96
C THR A 159 10.90 18.81 15.10
N LEU A 160 11.39 19.30 13.97
CA LEU A 160 10.55 19.96 12.96
C LEU A 160 10.39 19.03 11.76
N GLU A 161 9.18 18.90 11.26
CA GLU A 161 8.86 18.03 10.13
C GLU A 161 7.93 18.75 9.17
N GLY A 162 8.18 18.59 7.89
CA GLY A 162 7.32 19.06 6.81
C GLY A 162 7.09 17.95 5.80
N ARG A 163 5.86 17.76 5.36
CA ARG A 163 5.50 16.75 4.35
C ARG A 163 4.56 17.36 3.31
N ILE A 164 4.87 17.12 2.05
CA ILE A 164 3.97 17.35 0.93
C ILE A 164 3.70 16.02 0.24
N ALA A 165 2.47 15.76 -0.17
CA ALA A 165 2.09 14.57 -0.91
C ALA A 165 0.98 14.89 -1.89
N GLN A 166 1.05 14.31 -3.08
CA GLN A 166 0.07 14.51 -4.13
C GLN A 166 -0.20 13.21 -4.87
N THR A 167 -1.46 12.99 -5.25
CA THR A 167 -1.89 11.89 -6.10
C THR A 167 -2.50 12.46 -7.37
N PHE A 168 -2.10 11.94 -8.51
CA PHE A 168 -2.66 12.23 -9.82
C PHE A 168 -3.34 10.96 -10.32
N TYR A 169 -4.64 11.02 -10.56
CA TYR A 169 -5.41 9.95 -11.19
C TYR A 169 -5.51 10.22 -12.68
N THR A 170 -5.34 9.16 -13.49
CA THR A 170 -5.31 9.27 -14.96
C THR A 170 -6.67 8.97 -15.59
N ASP A 171 -7.54 8.27 -14.85
CA ASP A 171 -8.87 7.84 -15.28
C ASP A 171 -9.96 8.93 -15.15
N GLY A 172 -9.57 10.17 -14.89
CA GLY A 172 -10.50 11.28 -14.71
C GLY A 172 -11.24 11.28 -13.38
N THR A 173 -10.93 10.37 -12.48
CA THR A 173 -11.52 10.32 -11.15
C THR A 173 -11.08 11.54 -10.33
N ILE A 174 -12.02 12.44 -10.07
CA ILE A 174 -11.80 13.58 -9.18
C ILE A 174 -12.16 13.11 -7.77
N PHE A 175 -11.15 12.78 -6.96
CA PHE A 175 -11.37 12.62 -5.53
C PHE A 175 -11.33 14.02 -4.91
N ASP A 176 -12.40 14.37 -4.22
CA ASP A 176 -12.43 15.55 -3.37
C ASP A 176 -11.31 15.41 -2.33
N THR A 177 -10.22 16.12 -2.56
CA THR A 177 -9.18 16.27 -1.55
C THR A 177 -9.72 17.26 -0.52
N GLY A 178 -10.51 16.74 0.41
CA GLY A 178 -10.89 17.51 1.59
C GLY A 178 -9.63 18.05 2.26
N LEU A 179 -9.36 19.32 2.01
CA LEU A 179 -8.42 20.12 2.77
C LEU A 179 -9.16 20.45 4.08
N GLU A 180 -8.98 19.62 5.09
CA GLU A 180 -9.21 19.99 6.49
C GLU A 180 -7.88 20.33 7.16
#